data_d71c3b587b81e9f54a9ba1fa159cd067
#
_entry.id   d71c3b587b81e9f54a9ba1fa159cd067
#
_cell.length_a   1.000
_cell.length_b   1.000
_cell.length_c   1.000
_cell.angle_alpha   90.00
_cell.angle_beta   90.00
_cell.angle_gamma   90.00
#
_symmetry.space_group_name_H-M   'P 1'
#
loop_
_entity.id
_entity.type
_entity.pdbx_description
1 polymer ?
#
loop_
_entity_poly.entity_id
_entity_poly.type
_entity_poly.pdbx_seq_one_letter_code
_entity_poly.pdbx_strand_id
1 'polypeptide(L)'
;MRDPQALISTGELAGLLGDPTLRLFDCTTTTVPPPAGSDVPYVAVSGREGFEAAHIPGADHLDIQGEFAAQDTKFLFMMAPVEQMAAAFGRHGIGPHSRVVLYNRGNMWMSTRFWWMLRALGFDAAVLDGGFDKWQAERRPTESGAPRGYAATTFVPAPRPGMFVGRDEVLAALHQPGTVIVNALGDDLHQGRGPSRYGRAG
;
A
#
# COMPACT_ATOMS: atom_id res chain seq x y z
N MET A 1 -2.49 10.53 -17.67
CA MET A 1 -1.35 9.82 -18.31
C MET A 1 -1.41 8.37 -17.82
N ARG A 2 -1.45 7.39 -18.71
CA ARG A 2 -1.50 5.98 -18.32
C ARG A 2 -0.06 5.49 -18.15
N ASP A 3 0.26 4.96 -16.97
CA ASP A 3 1.55 4.32 -16.73
C ASP A 3 1.42 2.83 -17.08
N PRO A 4 1.98 2.36 -18.20
CA PRO A 4 1.82 0.98 -18.64
C PRO A 4 2.56 -0.02 -17.73
N GLN A 5 3.44 0.46 -16.87
CA GLN A 5 4.22 -0.38 -15.94
C GLN A 5 3.60 -0.43 -14.53
N ALA A 6 2.53 0.32 -14.27
CA ALA A 6 1.88 0.35 -12.96
C ALA A 6 1.17 -0.96 -12.60
N LEU A 7 0.79 -1.76 -13.60
CA LEU A 7 0.12 -3.04 -13.42
C LEU A 7 0.92 -4.18 -14.05
N ILE A 8 0.88 -5.34 -13.42
CA ILE A 8 1.42 -6.59 -13.92
C ILE A 8 0.32 -7.67 -13.86
N SER A 9 0.19 -8.48 -14.91
CA SER A 9 -0.75 -9.60 -14.92
C SER A 9 -0.23 -10.78 -14.09
N THR A 10 -1.13 -11.66 -13.69
CA THR A 10 -0.79 -12.93 -13.00
C THR A 10 0.09 -13.84 -13.86
N GLY A 11 -0.09 -13.81 -15.19
CA GLY A 11 0.73 -14.56 -16.13
C GLY A 11 2.17 -14.05 -16.19
N GLU A 12 2.35 -12.74 -16.29
CA GLU A 12 3.68 -12.11 -16.28
C GLU A 12 4.39 -12.33 -14.96
N LEU A 13 3.68 -12.16 -13.80
CA LEU A 13 4.26 -12.43 -12.49
C LEU A 13 4.69 -13.89 -12.36
N ALA A 14 3.88 -14.83 -12.84
CA ALA A 14 4.23 -16.26 -12.79
C ALA A 14 5.54 -16.55 -13.53
N GLY A 15 5.79 -15.86 -14.64
CA GLY A 15 7.06 -15.98 -15.38
C GLY A 15 8.27 -15.34 -14.67
N LEU A 16 8.05 -14.55 -13.63
CA LEU A 16 9.10 -13.90 -12.84
C LEU A 16 9.40 -14.62 -11.52
N LEU A 17 8.60 -15.60 -11.12
CA LEU A 17 8.88 -16.36 -9.90
C LEU A 17 10.24 -17.04 -10.02
N GLY A 18 11.10 -16.82 -9.01
CA GLY A 18 12.49 -17.30 -9.03
C GLY A 18 13.50 -16.29 -9.59
N ASP A 19 13.08 -15.16 -10.17
CA ASP A 19 14.00 -14.08 -10.53
C ASP A 19 14.64 -13.50 -9.26
N PRO A 20 15.98 -13.49 -9.14
CA PRO A 20 16.65 -12.99 -7.94
C PRO A 20 16.46 -11.50 -7.68
N THR A 21 16.04 -10.74 -8.69
CA THR A 21 15.73 -9.30 -8.54
C THR A 21 14.30 -9.05 -8.08
N LEU A 22 13.41 -10.03 -8.20
CA LEU A 22 12.01 -9.88 -7.78
C LEU A 22 11.91 -9.66 -6.27
N ARG A 23 11.13 -8.67 -5.90
CA ARG A 23 10.67 -8.38 -4.54
C ARG A 23 9.16 -8.34 -4.57
N LEU A 24 8.54 -9.40 -4.12
CA LEU A 24 7.10 -9.61 -4.16
C LEU A 24 6.53 -9.44 -2.75
N PHE A 25 5.53 -8.59 -2.59
CA PHE A 25 4.98 -8.27 -1.27
C PHE A 25 3.46 -8.38 -1.23
N ASP A 26 2.98 -9.10 -0.22
CA ASP A 26 1.59 -8.98 0.26
C ASP A 26 1.49 -7.74 1.16
N CYS A 27 0.65 -6.80 0.78
CA CYS A 27 0.43 -5.55 1.49
C CYS A 27 -0.89 -5.55 2.27
N THR A 28 -1.49 -6.71 2.49
CA THR A 28 -2.83 -6.81 3.07
C THR A 28 -2.87 -6.22 4.48
N THR A 29 -3.70 -5.22 4.63
CA THR A 29 -4.11 -4.65 5.91
C THR A 29 -5.59 -4.35 5.81
N THR A 30 -6.36 -4.70 6.83
CA THR A 30 -7.79 -4.43 6.91
C THR A 30 -8.08 -3.44 8.02
N THR A 31 -9.29 -2.90 8.02
CA THR A 31 -9.77 -2.05 9.11
C THR A 31 -11.01 -2.67 9.73
N VAL A 32 -11.05 -2.67 11.05
CA VAL A 32 -12.19 -3.16 11.83
C VAL A 32 -12.78 -2.03 12.69
N PRO A 33 -14.06 -2.13 13.08
CA PRO A 33 -14.62 -1.20 14.04
C PRO A 33 -13.77 -1.15 15.32
N PRO A 34 -13.58 0.03 15.93
CA PRO A 34 -12.81 0.13 17.17
C PRO A 34 -13.60 -0.42 18.35
N PRO A 35 -12.96 -0.71 19.49
CA PRO A 35 -13.65 -1.03 20.72
C PRO A 35 -14.64 0.07 21.13
N ALA A 36 -15.72 -0.30 21.85
CA ALA A 36 -16.69 0.67 22.34
C ALA A 36 -16.01 1.72 23.23
N GLY A 37 -16.35 2.99 23.04
CA GLY A 37 -15.76 4.12 23.77
C GLY A 37 -14.42 4.62 23.21
N SER A 38 -13.92 4.07 22.12
CA SER A 38 -12.73 4.56 21.44
C SER A 38 -12.99 5.87 20.71
N ASP A 39 -11.99 6.75 20.69
CA ASP A 39 -12.01 8.02 19.96
C ASP A 39 -11.48 7.91 18.51
N VAL A 40 -11.05 6.71 18.10
CA VAL A 40 -10.59 6.46 16.73
C VAL A 40 -11.71 5.85 15.87
N PRO A 41 -11.76 6.16 14.56
CA PRO A 41 -12.85 5.70 13.69
C PRO A 41 -12.75 4.21 13.33
N TYR A 42 -11.60 3.60 13.42
CA TYR A 42 -11.31 2.19 13.10
C TYR A 42 -9.95 1.78 13.66
N VAL A 43 -9.70 0.48 13.69
CA VAL A 43 -8.40 -0.11 14.03
C VAL A 43 -7.83 -0.83 12.81
N ALA A 44 -6.54 -0.67 12.56
CA ALA A 44 -5.83 -1.41 11.52
C ALA A 44 -5.50 -2.83 12.02
N VAL A 45 -5.73 -3.82 11.17
CA VAL A 45 -5.39 -5.22 11.42
C VAL A 45 -4.48 -5.70 10.29
N SER A 46 -3.28 -6.13 10.65
CA SER A 46 -2.34 -6.71 9.70
C SER A 46 -2.89 -7.96 9.04
N GLY A 47 -2.67 -8.11 7.74
CA GLY A 47 -3.03 -9.31 6.98
C GLY A 47 -2.08 -10.50 7.17
N ARG A 48 -1.16 -10.41 8.13
CA ARG A 48 -0.10 -11.39 8.37
C ARG A 48 -0.60 -12.82 8.55
N GLU A 49 -1.66 -13.02 9.31
CA GLU A 49 -2.26 -14.34 9.51
C GLU A 49 -2.74 -14.95 8.18
N GLY A 50 -3.43 -14.15 7.36
CA GLY A 50 -3.86 -14.57 6.03
C GLY A 50 -2.69 -14.88 5.10
N PHE A 51 -1.61 -14.10 5.16
CA PHE A 51 -0.38 -14.35 4.45
C PHE A 51 0.23 -15.69 4.86
N GLU A 52 0.36 -15.96 6.16
CA GLU A 52 0.95 -17.20 6.67
C GLU A 52 0.10 -18.43 6.35
N ALA A 53 -1.21 -18.27 6.22
CA ALA A 53 -2.10 -19.35 5.75
C ALA A 53 -1.87 -19.70 4.28
N ALA A 54 -1.74 -18.71 3.40
CA ALA A 54 -1.39 -18.92 2.01
C ALA A 54 -0.91 -17.62 1.35
N HIS A 55 0.14 -17.64 0.54
CA HIS A 55 0.66 -16.51 -0.22
C HIS A 55 1.24 -16.93 -1.56
N ILE A 56 1.56 -15.97 -2.43
CA ILE A 56 2.26 -16.24 -3.69
C ILE A 56 3.69 -16.66 -3.38
N PRO A 57 4.23 -17.73 -4.03
CA PRO A 57 5.56 -18.25 -3.73
C PRO A 57 6.64 -17.18 -3.73
N GLY A 58 7.46 -17.18 -2.68
CA GLY A 58 8.56 -16.24 -2.51
C GLY A 58 8.17 -14.84 -2.04
N ALA A 59 6.89 -14.57 -1.77
CA ALA A 59 6.46 -13.27 -1.26
C ALA A 59 6.92 -13.04 0.20
N ASP A 60 7.08 -11.77 0.55
CA ASP A 60 7.18 -11.26 1.92
C ASP A 60 5.93 -10.42 2.24
N HIS A 61 5.77 -9.97 3.48
CA HIS A 61 4.63 -9.19 3.94
C HIS A 61 5.06 -7.80 4.41
N LEU A 62 4.37 -6.75 3.93
CA LEU A 62 4.56 -5.37 4.39
C LEU A 62 3.39 -4.94 5.27
N ASP A 63 3.69 -4.49 6.49
CA ASP A 63 2.71 -3.91 7.40
C ASP A 63 2.76 -2.38 7.34
N ILE A 64 1.72 -1.77 6.75
CA ILE A 64 1.64 -0.31 6.59
C ILE A 64 1.64 0.43 7.91
N GLN A 65 0.98 -0.10 8.95
CA GLN A 65 0.85 0.59 10.23
C GLN A 65 2.09 0.43 11.11
N GLY A 66 2.86 -0.62 10.91
CA GLY A 66 4.09 -0.86 11.67
C GLY A 66 5.23 0.07 11.29
N GLU A 67 5.89 -0.25 10.19
CA GLU A 67 7.14 0.43 9.80
C GLU A 67 6.93 1.64 8.88
N PHE A 68 5.81 1.71 8.19
CA PHE A 68 5.58 2.66 7.08
C PHE A 68 4.62 3.80 7.44
N ALA A 69 4.14 3.86 8.67
CA ALA A 69 3.33 4.95 9.18
C ALA A 69 4.05 5.74 10.29
N ALA A 70 3.72 7.02 10.40
CA ALA A 70 4.19 7.85 11.52
C ALA A 70 3.59 7.32 12.83
N GLN A 71 4.41 7.24 13.89
CA GLN A 71 4.03 6.65 15.18
C GLN A 71 3.64 7.70 16.23
N ASP A 72 3.95 8.96 15.98
CA ASP A 72 3.73 10.10 16.89
C ASP A 72 2.38 10.80 16.66
N THR A 73 1.44 10.12 16.02
CA THR A 73 0.12 10.66 15.65
C THR A 73 -1.01 9.69 16.03
N LYS A 74 -2.17 10.26 16.37
CA LYS A 74 -3.39 9.48 16.59
C LYS A 74 -4.08 9.01 15.30
N PHE A 75 -3.62 9.51 14.14
CA PHE A 75 -4.21 9.15 12.87
C PHE A 75 -3.49 7.95 12.26
N LEU A 76 -4.25 6.93 11.88
CA LEU A 76 -3.70 5.77 11.20
C LEU A 76 -3.23 6.11 9.79
N PHE A 77 -2.24 5.36 9.30
CA PHE A 77 -1.73 5.45 7.92
C PHE A 77 -1.12 6.80 7.53
N MET A 78 -0.78 7.65 8.52
CA MET A 78 -0.05 8.89 8.21
C MET A 78 1.32 8.56 7.64
N MET A 79 1.77 9.36 6.65
CA MET A 79 3.08 9.17 6.03
C MET A 79 4.18 9.27 7.09
N ALA A 80 5.02 8.25 7.12
CA ALA A 80 6.27 8.30 7.89
C ALA A 80 7.28 9.27 7.23
N PRO A 81 8.27 9.77 7.99
CA PRO A 81 9.40 10.49 7.42
C PRO A 81 10.11 9.70 6.32
N VAL A 82 10.69 10.41 5.34
CA VAL A 82 11.36 9.80 4.18
C VAL A 82 12.45 8.83 4.62
N GLU A 83 13.23 9.20 5.63
CA GLU A 83 14.32 8.40 6.17
C GLU A 83 13.81 7.09 6.80
N GLN A 84 12.70 7.15 7.53
CA GLN A 84 12.06 5.98 8.12
C GLN A 84 11.58 5.02 7.03
N MET A 85 10.88 5.53 6.02
CA MET A 85 10.39 4.73 4.89
C MET A 85 11.53 4.12 4.09
N ALA A 86 12.59 4.89 3.82
CA ALA A 86 13.76 4.41 3.10
C ALA A 86 14.47 3.29 3.86
N ALA A 87 14.64 3.45 5.17
CA ALA A 87 15.21 2.40 6.02
C ALA A 87 14.33 1.14 6.03
N ALA A 88 13.00 1.29 6.12
CA ALA A 88 12.06 0.18 6.10
C ALA A 88 12.10 -0.56 4.75
N PHE A 89 12.00 0.14 3.62
CA PHE A 89 12.12 -0.48 2.29
C PHE A 89 13.46 -1.20 2.10
N GLY A 90 14.57 -0.60 2.58
CA GLY A 90 15.89 -1.24 2.55
C GLY A 90 15.95 -2.52 3.38
N ARG A 91 15.35 -2.57 4.57
CA ARG A 91 15.25 -3.80 5.39
C ARG A 91 14.50 -4.91 4.67
N HIS A 92 13.46 -4.58 3.91
CA HIS A 92 12.71 -5.53 3.07
C HIS A 92 13.40 -5.85 1.72
N GLY A 93 14.67 -5.49 1.56
CA GLY A 93 15.47 -5.84 0.40
C GLY A 93 15.15 -5.07 -0.89
N ILE A 94 14.45 -3.93 -0.78
CA ILE A 94 14.20 -3.05 -1.94
C ILE A 94 15.42 -2.15 -2.14
N GLY A 95 16.05 -2.26 -3.29
CA GLY A 95 17.24 -1.49 -3.67
C GLY A 95 17.30 -1.21 -5.17
N PRO A 96 18.40 -0.62 -5.67
CA PRO A 96 18.48 -0.07 -7.04
C PRO A 96 18.17 -1.07 -8.17
N HIS A 97 18.40 -2.36 -7.92
CA HIS A 97 18.21 -3.43 -8.91
C HIS A 97 16.98 -4.30 -8.63
N SER A 98 16.14 -3.88 -7.69
CA SER A 98 14.92 -4.62 -7.33
C SER A 98 13.80 -4.36 -8.32
N ARG A 99 13.11 -5.42 -8.72
CA ARG A 99 11.82 -5.37 -9.42
C ARG A 99 10.71 -5.62 -8.40
N VAL A 100 9.99 -4.57 -8.01
CA VAL A 100 8.99 -4.65 -6.95
C VAL A 100 7.61 -4.92 -7.53
N VAL A 101 6.93 -5.93 -7.01
CA VAL A 101 5.53 -6.23 -7.28
C VAL A 101 4.76 -6.28 -5.96
N LEU A 102 3.64 -5.58 -5.91
CA LEU A 102 2.79 -5.41 -4.74
C LEU A 102 1.43 -6.03 -5.00
N TYR A 103 0.91 -6.76 -4.03
CA TYR A 103 -0.45 -7.28 -4.11
C TYR A 103 -1.14 -7.23 -2.74
N ASN A 104 -2.42 -7.45 -2.71
CA ASN A 104 -3.17 -7.74 -1.48
C ASN A 104 -4.41 -8.58 -1.78
N ARG A 105 -5.15 -8.93 -0.75
CA ARG A 105 -6.40 -9.69 -0.78
C ARG A 105 -7.58 -8.74 -0.74
N GLY A 106 -8.66 -9.08 -1.37
CA GLY A 106 -9.86 -8.25 -1.45
C GLY A 106 -9.61 -6.98 -2.27
N ASN A 107 -9.69 -5.83 -1.64
CA ASN A 107 -9.49 -4.57 -2.33
C ASN A 107 -7.99 -4.22 -2.48
N MET A 108 -7.66 -3.36 -3.45
CA MET A 108 -6.27 -3.00 -3.79
C MET A 108 -5.74 -1.75 -3.01
N TRP A 109 -6.36 -1.33 -1.93
CA TRP A 109 -6.03 -0.07 -1.26
C TRP A 109 -4.58 -0.01 -0.77
N MET A 110 -4.11 -1.08 -0.12
CA MET A 110 -2.79 -1.06 0.50
C MET A 110 -1.68 -1.30 -0.52
N SER A 111 -1.88 -2.18 -1.51
CA SER A 111 -0.89 -2.33 -2.58
C SER A 111 -0.73 -1.04 -3.40
N THR A 112 -1.84 -0.34 -3.72
CA THR A 112 -1.77 0.96 -4.39
C THR A 112 -1.20 2.05 -3.49
N ARG A 113 -1.42 1.98 -2.16
CA ARG A 113 -0.79 2.89 -1.20
C ARG A 113 0.72 2.71 -1.18
N PHE A 114 1.24 1.50 -1.07
CA PHE A 114 2.68 1.23 -1.13
C PHE A 114 3.28 1.60 -2.50
N TRP A 115 2.56 1.32 -3.58
CA TRP A 115 2.96 1.74 -4.93
C TRP A 115 3.14 3.26 -5.00
N TRP A 116 2.20 4.03 -4.44
CA TRP A 116 2.28 5.48 -4.40
C TRP A 116 3.43 5.99 -3.54
N MET A 117 3.67 5.35 -2.38
CA MET A 117 4.79 5.69 -1.50
C MET A 117 6.15 5.47 -2.18
N LEU A 118 6.34 4.32 -2.83
CA LEU A 118 7.56 4.04 -3.61
C LEU A 118 7.73 5.07 -4.73
N ARG A 119 6.66 5.34 -5.49
CA ARG A 119 6.67 6.33 -6.56
C ARG A 119 7.01 7.73 -6.05
N ALA A 120 6.50 8.14 -4.90
CA ALA A 120 6.82 9.40 -4.27
C ALA A 120 8.28 9.50 -3.84
N LEU A 121 8.91 8.38 -3.51
CA LEU A 121 10.33 8.27 -3.22
C LEU A 121 11.21 8.03 -4.46
N GLY A 122 10.65 8.15 -5.66
CA GLY A 122 11.40 8.04 -6.90
C GLY A 122 11.65 6.61 -7.38
N PHE A 123 10.96 5.62 -6.81
CA PHE A 123 11.11 4.21 -7.14
C PHE A 123 9.87 3.68 -7.89
N ASP A 124 10.08 2.95 -8.98
CA ASP A 124 8.99 2.37 -9.76
C ASP A 124 8.68 0.95 -9.29
N ALA A 125 7.38 0.65 -9.14
CA ALA A 125 6.86 -0.64 -8.73
C ALA A 125 5.60 -0.97 -9.55
N ALA A 126 5.20 -2.23 -9.56
CA ALA A 126 3.96 -2.67 -10.18
C ALA A 126 2.98 -3.21 -9.14
N VAL A 127 1.68 -3.10 -9.41
CA VAL A 127 0.61 -3.73 -8.63
C VAL A 127 0.09 -4.93 -9.43
N LEU A 128 -0.11 -6.06 -8.77
CA LEU A 128 -0.66 -7.27 -9.39
C LEU A 128 -2.14 -7.06 -9.71
N ASP A 129 -2.49 -7.13 -10.99
CA ASP A 129 -3.87 -7.01 -11.45
C ASP A 129 -4.74 -8.17 -10.92
N GLY A 130 -5.77 -7.80 -10.14
CA GLY A 130 -6.66 -8.74 -9.45
C GLY A 130 -6.11 -9.33 -8.16
N GLY A 131 -4.88 -8.99 -7.76
CA GLY A 131 -4.28 -9.39 -6.49
C GLY A 131 -4.22 -10.89 -6.25
N PHE A 132 -4.19 -11.28 -4.98
CA PHE A 132 -4.14 -12.68 -4.57
C PHE A 132 -5.42 -13.46 -4.94
N ASP A 133 -6.56 -12.80 -4.93
CA ASP A 133 -7.84 -13.45 -5.21
C ASP A 133 -7.89 -13.99 -6.65
N LYS A 134 -7.42 -13.18 -7.62
CA LYS A 134 -7.30 -13.62 -9.02
C LYS A 134 -6.25 -14.72 -9.17
N TRP A 135 -5.11 -14.61 -8.48
CA TRP A 135 -4.07 -15.64 -8.47
C TRP A 135 -4.62 -16.99 -8.03
N GLN A 136 -5.41 -17.02 -6.94
CA GLN A 136 -6.07 -18.23 -6.44
C GLN A 136 -7.17 -18.72 -7.38
N ALA A 137 -8.01 -17.84 -7.93
CA ALA A 137 -9.07 -18.21 -8.87
C ALA A 137 -8.51 -18.89 -10.13
N GLU A 138 -7.31 -18.49 -10.56
CA GLU A 138 -6.56 -19.11 -11.65
C GLU A 138 -5.83 -20.41 -11.21
N ARG A 139 -5.99 -20.85 -9.96
CA ARG A 139 -5.37 -22.06 -9.39
C ARG A 139 -3.83 -22.06 -9.52
N ARG A 140 -3.21 -20.91 -9.39
CA ARG A 140 -1.77 -20.78 -9.42
C ARG A 140 -1.13 -21.26 -8.11
N PRO A 141 0.16 -21.64 -8.12
CA PRO A 141 0.86 -22.13 -6.93
C PRO A 141 0.80 -21.14 -5.76
N THR A 142 0.67 -21.68 -4.55
CA THR A 142 0.75 -20.92 -3.30
C THR A 142 1.69 -21.60 -2.32
N GLU A 143 2.29 -20.82 -1.43
CA GLU A 143 3.06 -21.29 -0.27
C GLU A 143 2.33 -20.90 1.01
N SER A 144 2.73 -21.48 2.15
CA SER A 144 2.24 -21.15 3.48
C SER A 144 3.41 -21.03 4.46
N GLY A 145 3.18 -20.41 5.60
CA GLY A 145 4.18 -20.20 6.65
C GLY A 145 4.67 -18.76 6.74
N ALA A 146 5.60 -18.51 7.64
CA ALA A 146 6.19 -17.20 7.84
C ALA A 146 6.95 -16.72 6.60
N PRO A 147 6.98 -15.39 6.33
CA PRO A 147 7.79 -14.85 5.24
C PRO A 147 9.25 -15.18 5.43
N ARG A 148 9.93 -15.54 4.34
CA ARG A 148 11.38 -15.82 4.37
C ARG A 148 12.20 -14.54 4.44
N GLY A 149 11.60 -13.40 4.08
CA GLY A 149 12.27 -12.11 3.95
C GLY A 149 13.27 -12.07 2.80
N TYR A 150 13.70 -10.88 2.49
CA TYR A 150 14.78 -10.63 1.54
C TYR A 150 16.00 -10.09 2.28
N ALA A 151 17.19 -10.36 1.76
CA ALA A 151 18.41 -9.78 2.32
C ALA A 151 18.31 -8.25 2.28
N ALA A 152 18.56 -7.60 3.43
CA ALA A 152 18.53 -6.16 3.53
C ALA A 152 19.52 -5.50 2.56
N THR A 153 19.13 -4.36 2.02
CA THR A 153 19.94 -3.55 1.10
C THR A 153 19.74 -2.06 1.40
N THR A 154 20.41 -1.21 0.66
CA THR A 154 20.22 0.24 0.77
C THR A 154 19.18 0.72 -0.22
N PHE A 155 18.08 1.29 0.28
CA PHE A 155 17.13 2.04 -0.52
C PHE A 155 17.57 3.52 -0.54
N VAL A 156 17.82 4.06 -1.72
CA VAL A 156 18.20 5.46 -1.90
C VAL A 156 16.97 6.24 -2.38
N PRO A 157 16.33 7.03 -1.52
CA PRO A 157 15.15 7.80 -1.92
C PRO A 157 15.53 8.98 -2.84
N ALA A 158 14.71 9.21 -3.86
CA ALA A 158 14.73 10.40 -4.71
C ALA A 158 13.33 11.05 -4.71
N PRO A 159 12.95 11.77 -3.64
CA PRO A 159 11.60 12.27 -3.45
C PRO A 159 11.11 13.13 -4.62
N ARG A 160 9.90 12.85 -5.10
CA ARG A 160 9.22 13.61 -6.15
C ARG A 160 8.30 14.66 -5.49
N PRO A 161 8.54 15.95 -5.67
CA PRO A 161 7.69 17.00 -5.11
C PRO A 161 6.24 16.91 -5.59
N GLY A 162 5.29 17.29 -4.73
CA GLY A 162 3.86 17.37 -5.08
C GLY A 162 3.13 16.03 -5.11
N MET A 163 3.79 14.89 -4.82
CA MET A 163 3.12 13.59 -4.73
C MET A 163 2.26 13.43 -3.46
N PHE A 164 2.62 14.15 -2.41
CA PHE A 164 1.82 14.34 -1.21
C PHE A 164 1.72 15.84 -0.92
N VAL A 165 0.54 16.28 -0.56
CA VAL A 165 0.23 17.68 -0.28
C VAL A 165 -0.44 17.80 1.07
N GLY A 166 -0.21 18.92 1.74
CA GLY A 166 -0.81 19.25 3.03
C GLY A 166 -2.19 19.88 2.90
N ARG A 167 -2.84 20.06 4.05
CA ARG A 167 -4.16 20.70 4.13
C ARG A 167 -4.18 22.08 3.50
N ASP A 168 -3.17 22.89 3.74
CA ASP A 168 -3.15 24.29 3.29
C ASP A 168 -2.98 24.39 1.76
N GLU A 169 -2.24 23.44 1.16
CA GLU A 169 -2.15 23.29 -0.30
C GLU A 169 -3.49 22.87 -0.91
N VAL A 170 -4.21 21.94 -0.26
CA VAL A 170 -5.56 21.55 -0.70
C VAL A 170 -6.53 22.73 -0.59
N LEU A 171 -6.48 23.52 0.49
CA LEU A 171 -7.32 24.72 0.64
C LEU A 171 -7.02 25.77 -0.43
N ALA A 172 -5.76 25.99 -0.76
CA ALA A 172 -5.37 26.89 -1.85
C ALA A 172 -5.86 26.40 -3.21
N ALA A 173 -5.84 25.06 -3.42
CA ALA A 173 -6.28 24.44 -4.67
C ALA A 173 -7.79 24.53 -4.93
N LEU A 174 -8.64 24.75 -3.90
CA LEU A 174 -10.10 24.86 -4.04
C LEU A 174 -10.54 25.95 -5.06
N HIS A 175 -9.74 26.99 -5.23
CA HIS A 175 -10.03 28.12 -6.10
C HIS A 175 -9.04 28.23 -7.28
N GLN A 176 -8.20 27.20 -7.48
CA GLN A 176 -7.18 27.23 -8.52
C GLN A 176 -7.74 26.70 -9.86
N PRO A 177 -7.79 27.50 -10.91
CA PRO A 177 -8.22 27.05 -12.24
C PRO A 177 -7.37 25.87 -12.74
N GLY A 178 -8.02 24.86 -13.32
CA GLY A 178 -7.36 23.68 -13.86
C GLY A 178 -7.02 22.61 -12.83
N THR A 179 -7.32 22.82 -11.53
CA THR A 179 -7.16 21.82 -10.48
C THR A 179 -8.50 21.14 -10.19
N VAL A 180 -8.49 19.82 -10.09
CA VAL A 180 -9.65 19.01 -9.69
C VAL A 180 -9.31 18.28 -8.41
N ILE A 181 -10.12 18.51 -7.36
CA ILE A 181 -10.01 17.78 -6.10
C ILE A 181 -11.04 16.65 -6.14
N VAL A 182 -10.55 15.41 -5.99
CA VAL A 182 -11.37 14.21 -6.02
C VAL A 182 -11.46 13.60 -4.62
N ASN A 183 -12.68 13.49 -4.09
CA ASN A 183 -12.94 12.70 -2.90
C ASN A 183 -13.04 11.21 -3.31
N ALA A 184 -12.19 10.37 -2.76
CA ALA A 184 -12.17 8.93 -3.03
C ALA A 184 -13.11 8.11 -2.11
N LEU A 185 -13.89 8.78 -1.24
CA LEU A 185 -14.92 8.13 -0.43
C LEU A 185 -16.15 7.80 -1.27
N GLY A 186 -16.94 6.81 -0.82
CA GLY A 186 -18.23 6.52 -1.43
C GLY A 186 -19.19 7.71 -1.37
N ASP A 187 -20.10 7.82 -2.35
CA ASP A 187 -21.02 8.94 -2.51
C ASP A 187 -21.85 9.26 -1.25
N ASP A 188 -22.33 8.23 -0.55
CA ASP A 188 -23.11 8.42 0.69
C ASP A 188 -22.29 9.06 1.82
N LEU A 189 -21.01 8.67 1.96
CA LEU A 189 -20.12 9.28 2.95
C LEU A 189 -19.77 10.72 2.57
N HIS A 190 -19.51 10.97 1.29
CA HIS A 190 -19.21 12.31 0.79
C HIS A 190 -20.38 13.27 0.99
N GLN A 191 -21.59 12.82 0.75
CA GLN A 191 -22.81 13.64 0.90
C GLN A 191 -23.39 13.66 2.32
N GLY A 192 -22.72 12.98 3.29
CA GLY A 192 -23.20 12.90 4.66
C GLY A 192 -24.45 12.06 4.84
N ARG A 193 -24.78 11.19 3.88
CA ARG A 193 -25.89 10.24 3.99
C ARG A 193 -25.40 8.97 4.69
N GLY A 194 -25.98 8.69 5.86
CA GLY A 194 -25.67 7.51 6.65
C GLY A 194 -24.69 7.76 7.81
N PRO A 195 -24.39 6.74 8.60
CA PRO A 195 -23.54 6.88 9.77
C PRO A 195 -22.12 7.20 9.38
N SER A 196 -21.65 8.40 9.68
CA SER A 196 -20.26 8.80 9.50
C SER A 196 -19.42 8.31 10.69
N ARG A 197 -18.40 7.51 10.43
CA ARG A 197 -17.37 7.14 11.42
C ARG A 197 -16.49 8.32 11.84
N TYR A 198 -16.58 9.43 11.12
CA TYR A 198 -15.76 10.63 11.32
C TYR A 198 -16.51 11.74 12.05
N GLY A 199 -17.74 11.49 12.50
CA GLY A 199 -18.56 12.44 13.23
C GLY A 199 -19.17 13.58 12.41
N ARG A 200 -18.85 13.70 11.11
CA ARG A 200 -19.39 14.70 10.18
C ARG A 200 -19.34 14.20 8.75
N ALA A 201 -20.09 14.85 7.86
CA ALA A 201 -20.00 14.65 6.43
C ALA A 201 -18.60 15.00 5.90
N GLY A 202 -18.15 14.28 4.91
CA GLY A 202 -16.84 14.48 4.26
C GLY A 202 -16.90 15.53 3.18
#